data_ebb02da111c60c78c2d5a335ce4489b9
#
_entry.id   ebb02da111c60c78c2d5a335ce4489b9
#
_cell.length_a   1.000
_cell.length_b   1.000
_cell.length_c   1.000
_cell.angle_alpha   90.00
_cell.angle_beta   90.00
_cell.angle_gamma   90.00
#
_symmetry.space_group_name_H-M   'P 1'
#
loop_
_entity.id
_entity.type
_entity.pdbx_description
1 polymer ?
#
loop_
_entity_poly.entity_id
_entity_poly.type
_entity_poly.pdbx_seq_one_letter_code
_entity_poly.pdbx_strand_id
1 'polypeptide(L)'
;MVTKMKKLFVLLTSTLLFACSSGPSLDQLAAQMPKDNRSVLLQVPEAGNPVSNGMLVATIRTAGGTSGKRLVSLLATDNLHIGIAGNSQSVNKAVAMYGLNNAEKVGKDVSLYLVGDSQSDKTDLEKAAKAKNVEMHYIMQK
;
A
#
# COMPACT_ATOMS: atom_id res chain seq x y z
N MET A 1 -14.19 -34.10 -2.64
CA MET A 1 -14.16 -34.01 -3.33
C MET A 1 -14.47 -33.09 -4.28
N VAL A 2 -15.37 -33.07 -4.82
CA VAL A 2 -15.70 -32.22 -5.72
C VAL A 2 -15.80 -30.91 -5.26
N THR A 3 -16.03 -30.78 -4.04
CA THR A 3 -16.19 -29.49 -3.56
C THR A 3 -15.03 -28.64 -3.78
N LYS A 4 -13.86 -29.15 -3.80
CA LYS A 4 -12.82 -28.28 -3.95
C LYS A 4 -12.73 -27.68 -5.24
N MET A 5 -13.17 -28.25 -6.25
CA MET A 5 -12.94 -27.59 -7.42
C MET A 5 -13.79 -26.49 -7.61
N LYS A 6 -14.96 -26.42 -7.07
CA LYS A 6 -15.67 -25.29 -7.31
C LYS A 6 -15.11 -24.14 -6.66
N LYS A 7 -14.53 -24.26 -5.54
CA LYS A 7 -14.04 -23.11 -4.95
C LYS A 7 -12.93 -22.63 -5.74
N LEU A 8 -12.30 -23.42 -6.45
CA LEU A 8 -11.27 -23.04 -7.20
C LEU A 8 -11.60 -22.07 -8.22
N PHE A 9 -12.64 -22.27 -8.98
CA PHE A 9 -12.88 -21.36 -9.94
C PHE A 9 -13.46 -20.11 -9.52
N VAL A 10 -14.01 -19.99 -8.47
CA VAL A 10 -14.55 -18.77 -7.99
C VAL A 10 -13.43 -17.83 -7.77
N LEU A 11 -12.35 -18.30 -7.24
CA LEU A 11 -11.27 -17.47 -7.02
C LEU A 11 -10.70 -16.92 -8.24
N LEU A 12 -10.59 -17.66 -9.24
CA LEU A 12 -10.04 -17.21 -10.45
C LEU A 12 -10.77 -16.07 -11.03
N THR A 13 -12.05 -16.12 -10.99
CA THR A 13 -12.82 -15.10 -11.61
C THR A 13 -12.63 -13.82 -10.90
N SER A 14 -12.59 -13.83 -9.63
CA SER A 14 -12.42 -12.61 -8.88
C SER A 14 -11.09 -11.99 -9.17
N THR A 15 -10.11 -12.78 -9.30
CA THR A 15 -8.80 -12.27 -9.56
C THR A 15 -8.74 -11.52 -10.86
N LEU A 16 -9.37 -12.01 -11.84
CA LEU A 16 -9.38 -11.35 -13.11
C LEU A 16 -10.01 -9.99 -13.03
N LEU A 17 -11.07 -9.88 -12.30
CA LEU A 17 -11.71 -8.61 -12.16
C LEU A 17 -10.81 -7.59 -11.51
N PHE A 18 -10.09 -7.98 -10.51
CA PHE A 18 -9.19 -7.08 -9.88
C PHE A 18 -8.13 -6.59 -10.84
N ALA A 19 -7.57 -7.43 -11.60
CA ALA A 19 -6.54 -7.04 -12.52
C ALA A 19 -7.05 -6.00 -13.47
N CYS A 20 -8.24 -6.13 -13.95
CA CYS A 20 -8.80 -5.18 -14.87
C CYS A 20 -9.08 -3.84 -14.24
N SER A 21 -9.53 -3.82 -13.04
CA SER A 21 -9.94 -2.57 -12.45
C SER A 21 -8.83 -1.82 -11.74
N SER A 22 -7.78 -2.50 -11.34
CA SER A 22 -6.77 -1.88 -10.50
C SER A 22 -5.51 -1.48 -11.21
N GLY A 23 -5.28 -1.96 -12.39
CA GLY A 23 -4.12 -1.58 -13.17
C GLY A 23 -2.82 -2.22 -12.75
N PRO A 24 -1.73 -1.81 -13.37
CA PRO A 24 -0.44 -2.47 -13.20
C PRO A 24 0.15 -2.38 -11.82
N SER A 25 -0.11 -1.34 -11.07
CA SER A 25 0.51 -1.21 -9.75
C SER A 25 0.01 -2.27 -8.79
N LEU A 26 -1.25 -2.64 -8.88
CA LEU A 26 -1.76 -3.70 -8.01
C LEU A 26 -1.13 -5.04 -8.38
N ASP A 27 -0.96 -5.29 -9.67
CA ASP A 27 -0.34 -6.53 -10.12
C ASP A 27 1.10 -6.61 -9.63
N GLN A 28 1.83 -5.52 -9.67
CA GLN A 28 3.21 -5.50 -9.22
C GLN A 28 3.29 -5.70 -7.72
N LEU A 29 2.38 -5.12 -6.95
CA LEU A 29 2.35 -5.34 -5.52
C LEU A 29 2.06 -6.80 -5.21
N ALA A 30 1.07 -7.37 -5.87
CA ALA A 30 0.69 -8.75 -5.63
C ALA A 30 1.83 -9.71 -5.94
N ALA A 31 2.62 -9.40 -6.97
CA ALA A 31 3.74 -10.24 -7.34
C ALA A 31 4.88 -10.20 -6.33
N GLN A 32 5.05 -9.07 -5.65
CA GLN A 32 6.15 -8.89 -4.72
C GLN A 32 5.82 -9.21 -3.27
N MET A 33 4.57 -9.15 -2.91
CA MET A 33 4.18 -9.39 -1.53
C MET A 33 4.07 -10.87 -1.21
N PRO A 34 4.34 -11.26 0.03
CA PRO A 34 4.18 -12.65 0.42
C PRO A 34 2.74 -13.10 0.23
N LYS A 35 2.57 -14.36 -0.16
CA LYS A 35 1.25 -14.89 -0.41
C LYS A 35 0.75 -15.65 0.80
N ASP A 36 0.56 -14.95 1.88
CA ASP A 36 0.11 -15.58 3.11
C ASP A 36 -1.00 -14.73 3.74
N ASN A 37 -1.51 -15.15 4.87
CA ASN A 37 -2.62 -14.45 5.50
C ASN A 37 -2.16 -13.23 6.32
N ARG A 38 -0.88 -12.88 6.24
CA ARG A 38 -0.34 -11.70 6.91
C ARG A 38 -0.16 -10.54 5.94
N SER A 39 -0.59 -10.67 4.71
CA SER A 39 -0.48 -9.63 3.72
C SER A 39 -1.80 -8.91 3.54
N VAL A 40 -1.80 -7.60 3.62
CA VAL A 40 -3.02 -6.80 3.44
C VAL A 40 -2.75 -5.69 2.44
N LEU A 41 -3.77 -5.31 1.70
CA LEU A 41 -3.69 -4.22 0.78
C LEU A 41 -4.50 -3.05 1.30
N LEU A 42 -3.84 -1.91 1.44
CA LEU A 42 -4.53 -0.68 1.81
C LEU A 42 -4.84 0.05 0.52
N GLN A 43 -6.10 0.11 0.14
CA GLN A 43 -6.49 0.78 -1.07
C GLN A 43 -6.63 2.27 -0.80
N VAL A 44 -5.97 3.06 -1.64
CA VAL A 44 -5.94 4.50 -1.45
C VAL A 44 -6.72 5.15 -2.57
N PRO A 45 -7.84 5.78 -2.29
CA PRO A 45 -8.60 6.42 -3.33
C PRO A 45 -7.91 7.70 -3.79
N GLU A 46 -8.15 8.06 -5.01
CA GLU A 46 -7.64 9.30 -5.55
C GLU A 46 -8.80 10.16 -6.02
N ALA A 47 -8.53 11.43 -6.24
CA ALA A 47 -9.59 12.36 -6.57
C ALA A 47 -9.91 12.43 -8.06
N GLY A 48 -9.15 11.78 -8.90
CA GLY A 48 -9.49 11.69 -10.32
C GLY A 48 -8.87 12.77 -11.21
N ASN A 49 -8.32 13.83 -10.68
CA ASN A 49 -7.63 14.81 -11.48
C ASN A 49 -6.47 15.42 -10.68
N PRO A 50 -5.49 16.02 -11.36
CA PRO A 50 -4.29 16.50 -10.68
C PRO A 50 -4.51 17.57 -9.63
N VAL A 51 -5.45 18.48 -9.87
CA VAL A 51 -5.70 19.54 -8.90
C VAL A 51 -6.30 18.98 -7.61
N SER A 52 -7.29 18.14 -7.74
CA SER A 52 -7.95 17.55 -6.59
C SER A 52 -7.02 16.58 -5.87
N ASN A 53 -6.14 15.89 -6.61
CA ASN A 53 -5.15 15.03 -5.97
C ASN A 53 -4.15 15.86 -5.17
N GLY A 54 -3.79 17.03 -5.63
CA GLY A 54 -2.93 17.93 -4.87
C GLY A 54 -3.55 18.37 -3.56
N MET A 55 -4.85 18.65 -3.58
CA MET A 55 -5.56 19.00 -2.36
C MET A 55 -5.64 17.81 -1.43
N LEU A 56 -5.85 16.63 -1.98
CA LEU A 56 -5.91 15.42 -1.17
C LEU A 56 -4.56 15.14 -0.53
N VAL A 57 -3.47 15.33 -1.25
CA VAL A 57 -2.13 15.16 -0.70
C VAL A 57 -1.92 16.14 0.47
N ALA A 58 -2.33 17.39 0.30
CA ALA A 58 -2.18 18.38 1.37
C ALA A 58 -2.97 17.96 2.62
N THR A 59 -4.18 17.47 2.43
CA THR A 59 -5.01 17.01 3.54
C THR A 59 -4.37 15.82 4.25
N ILE A 60 -3.83 14.88 3.48
CA ILE A 60 -3.21 13.70 4.06
C ILE A 60 -1.96 14.11 4.85
N ARG A 61 -1.19 15.03 4.32
CA ARG A 61 0.03 15.44 5.00
C ARG A 61 -0.27 16.09 6.36
N THR A 62 -1.36 16.81 6.45
CA THR A 62 -1.68 17.51 7.69
C THR A 62 -2.54 16.70 8.64
N ALA A 63 -3.48 15.94 8.13
CA ALA A 63 -4.46 15.25 8.98
C ALA A 63 -4.54 13.74 8.73
N GLY A 64 -3.83 13.22 7.76
CA GLY A 64 -3.80 11.78 7.48
C GLY A 64 -4.91 11.26 6.62
N GLY A 65 -6.08 11.84 6.69
CA GLY A 65 -7.24 11.29 6.03
C GLY A 65 -7.54 9.88 6.54
N THR A 66 -8.49 9.22 5.92
CA THR A 66 -8.87 7.87 6.31
C THR A 66 -7.72 6.88 6.05
N SER A 67 -7.07 7.00 4.90
CA SER A 67 -6.00 6.06 4.53
C SER A 67 -4.78 6.23 5.41
N GLY A 68 -4.39 7.47 5.69
CA GLY A 68 -3.22 7.70 6.53
C GLY A 68 -3.42 7.19 7.95
N LYS A 69 -4.60 7.41 8.50
CA LYS A 69 -4.89 6.94 9.84
C LYS A 69 -4.99 5.42 9.89
N ARG A 70 -5.52 4.82 8.84
CA ARG A 70 -5.60 3.37 8.78
C ARG A 70 -4.20 2.77 8.70
N LEU A 71 -3.29 3.41 7.96
CA LEU A 71 -1.93 2.91 7.89
C LEU A 71 -1.24 2.97 9.25
N VAL A 72 -1.47 4.03 10.03
CA VAL A 72 -0.91 4.10 11.37
C VAL A 72 -1.35 2.88 12.20
N SER A 73 -2.62 2.51 12.12
CA SER A 73 -3.12 1.34 12.84
C SER A 73 -2.51 0.04 12.35
N LEU A 74 -2.34 -0.09 11.03
CA LEU A 74 -1.76 -1.30 10.46
C LEU A 74 -0.29 -1.43 10.85
N LEU A 75 0.45 -0.33 10.89
CA LEU A 75 1.85 -0.37 11.26
C LEU A 75 2.06 -0.84 12.70
N ALA A 76 1.06 -0.70 13.54
CA ALA A 76 1.14 -1.15 14.92
C ALA A 76 0.88 -2.65 15.09
N THR A 77 0.55 -3.34 14.01
CA THR A 77 0.21 -4.77 14.05
C THR A 77 1.44 -5.62 13.74
N ASP A 78 1.75 -6.59 14.59
CA ASP A 78 2.93 -7.43 14.40
C ASP A 78 2.85 -8.33 13.17
N ASN A 79 3.97 -8.54 12.54
CA ASN A 79 4.13 -9.50 11.45
C ASN A 79 3.20 -9.25 10.28
N LEU A 80 3.02 -7.99 9.91
CA LEU A 80 2.10 -7.64 8.85
C LEU A 80 2.85 -7.12 7.62
N HIS A 81 2.42 -7.55 6.46
CA HIS A 81 2.95 -7.07 5.19
C HIS A 81 1.90 -6.18 4.56
N ILE A 82 2.17 -4.89 4.45
CA ILE A 82 1.18 -3.90 4.03
C ILE A 82 1.54 -3.38 2.65
N GLY A 83 0.64 -3.53 1.68
CA GLY A 83 0.82 -2.96 0.36
C GLY A 83 -0.07 -1.75 0.19
N ILE A 84 0.47 -0.64 -0.30
CA ILE A 84 -0.32 0.55 -0.56
C ILE A 84 -0.69 0.54 -2.03
N ALA A 85 -1.97 0.44 -2.32
CA ALA A 85 -2.48 0.31 -3.68
C ALA A 85 -3.34 1.50 -4.05
N GLY A 86 -2.91 2.27 -5.02
CA GLY A 86 -3.67 3.40 -5.51
C GLY A 86 -3.11 3.86 -6.84
N ASN A 87 -3.88 4.60 -7.60
CA ASN A 87 -3.49 5.01 -8.93
C ASN A 87 -2.66 6.29 -8.97
N SER A 88 -2.62 7.04 -7.89
CA SER A 88 -1.83 8.26 -7.83
C SER A 88 -0.60 8.05 -6.97
N GLN A 89 0.58 8.15 -7.59
CA GLN A 89 1.82 7.96 -6.83
C GLN A 89 2.00 9.03 -5.76
N SER A 90 1.60 10.26 -6.02
CA SER A 90 1.74 11.33 -5.03
C SER A 90 0.83 11.10 -3.82
N VAL A 91 -0.37 10.58 -4.05
CA VAL A 91 -1.28 10.28 -2.95
C VAL A 91 -0.75 9.07 -2.16
N ASN A 92 -0.25 8.06 -2.86
CA ASN A 92 0.30 6.87 -2.20
C ASN A 92 1.51 7.25 -1.33
N LYS A 93 2.39 8.12 -1.86
CA LYS A 93 3.53 8.57 -1.08
C LYS A 93 3.08 9.36 0.14
N ALA A 94 2.07 10.22 0.00
CA ALA A 94 1.58 11.02 1.12
C ALA A 94 1.03 10.13 2.22
N VAL A 95 0.30 9.07 1.87
CA VAL A 95 -0.24 8.13 2.84
C VAL A 95 0.90 7.41 3.56
N ALA A 96 1.88 6.92 2.79
CA ALA A 96 3.00 6.19 3.37
C ALA A 96 3.81 7.06 4.31
N MET A 97 4.10 8.29 3.89
CA MET A 97 4.87 9.21 4.73
C MET A 97 4.11 9.60 5.98
N TYR A 98 2.80 9.84 5.86
CA TYR A 98 2.00 10.17 7.03
C TYR A 98 2.03 9.02 8.02
N GLY A 99 1.82 7.81 7.56
CA GLY A 99 1.80 6.65 8.45
C GLY A 99 3.13 6.45 9.14
N LEU A 100 4.22 6.52 8.38
CA LEU A 100 5.54 6.31 8.97
C LEU A 100 5.92 7.43 9.94
N ASN A 101 5.59 8.67 9.61
CA ASN A 101 5.96 9.79 10.48
C ASN A 101 5.08 9.91 11.72
N ASN A 102 3.88 9.39 11.69
CA ASN A 102 2.94 9.52 12.79
C ASN A 102 2.70 8.25 13.60
N ALA A 103 3.32 7.13 13.22
CA ALA A 103 3.15 5.91 13.98
C ALA A 103 3.96 6.01 15.26
N GLU A 104 3.26 6.04 16.39
CA GLU A 104 3.93 6.09 17.67
C GLU A 104 4.33 4.69 18.10
N LYS A 105 3.61 3.68 17.65
CA LYS A 105 3.90 2.32 17.99
C LYS A 105 3.95 1.51 16.71
N VAL A 106 5.01 0.77 16.51
CA VAL A 106 5.18 -0.07 15.33
C VAL A 106 5.35 -1.51 15.79
N GLY A 107 4.67 -2.42 15.14
CA GLY A 107 4.76 -3.84 15.48
C GLY A 107 6.09 -4.44 15.08
N LYS A 108 6.30 -5.69 15.42
CA LYS A 108 7.51 -6.40 15.06
C LYS A 108 7.36 -6.97 13.67
N ASP A 109 8.43 -6.95 12.91
CA ASP A 109 8.47 -7.57 11.57
C ASP A 109 7.37 -7.05 10.64
N VAL A 110 7.25 -5.73 10.56
CA VAL A 110 6.28 -5.08 9.69
C VAL A 110 6.98 -4.64 8.41
N SER A 111 6.36 -4.92 7.27
CA SER A 111 6.88 -4.55 5.96
C SER A 111 5.89 -3.68 5.23
N LEU A 112 6.38 -2.72 4.45
CA LEU A 112 5.54 -1.82 3.70
C LEU A 112 5.95 -1.89 2.23
N TYR A 113 5.00 -2.10 1.34
CA TYR A 113 5.24 -2.23 -0.09
C TYR A 113 4.53 -1.12 -0.85
N LEU A 114 5.22 -0.51 -1.79
CA LEU A 114 4.66 0.58 -2.56
C LEU A 114 5.30 0.61 -3.95
N VAL A 115 4.52 0.85 -4.98
CA VAL A 115 5.00 0.93 -6.35
C VAL A 115 5.13 2.39 -6.74
N GLY A 116 6.21 2.78 -7.35
CA GLY A 116 6.39 4.14 -7.84
C GLY A 116 7.53 4.22 -8.85
N ASP A 117 7.78 5.39 -9.38
CA ASP A 117 8.80 5.57 -10.38
C ASP A 117 9.80 6.68 -10.02
N SER A 118 9.84 7.10 -8.78
CA SER A 118 10.69 8.21 -8.36
C SER A 118 11.78 7.75 -7.40
N GLN A 119 13.02 7.94 -7.80
CA GLN A 119 14.14 7.58 -6.93
C GLN A 119 14.15 8.43 -5.66
N SER A 120 13.74 9.69 -5.76
CA SER A 120 13.68 10.55 -4.60
C SER A 120 12.61 10.09 -3.62
N ASP A 121 11.47 9.61 -4.10
CA ASP A 121 10.43 9.08 -3.24
C ASP A 121 10.91 7.81 -2.55
N LYS A 122 11.64 6.97 -3.28
CA LYS A 122 12.18 5.75 -2.71
C LYS A 122 13.12 6.09 -1.57
N THR A 123 14.00 7.05 -1.76
CA THR A 123 14.95 7.47 -0.73
C THR A 123 14.23 8.01 0.51
N ASP A 124 13.26 8.87 0.30
CA ASP A 124 12.50 9.45 1.40
C ASP A 124 11.76 8.39 2.20
N LEU A 125 11.12 7.46 1.51
CA LEU A 125 10.34 6.42 2.16
C LEU A 125 11.24 5.42 2.89
N GLU A 126 12.36 5.07 2.29
CA GLU A 126 13.29 4.15 2.94
C GLU A 126 13.85 4.76 4.23
N LYS A 127 14.13 6.06 4.20
CA LYS A 127 14.65 6.74 5.37
C LYS A 127 13.60 6.79 6.47
N ALA A 128 12.37 7.14 6.13
CA ALA A 128 11.28 7.22 7.11
C ALA A 128 10.98 5.83 7.70
N ALA A 129 11.00 4.81 6.88
CA ALA A 129 10.72 3.45 7.33
C ALA A 129 11.82 2.94 8.26
N LYS A 130 13.07 3.24 7.92
CA LYS A 130 14.18 2.79 8.74
C LYS A 130 14.13 3.41 10.13
N ALA A 131 13.71 4.66 10.21
CA ALA A 131 13.59 5.34 11.49
C ALA A 131 12.55 4.67 12.40
N LYS A 132 11.62 3.91 11.83
CA LYS A 132 10.56 3.25 12.58
C LYS A 132 10.73 1.73 12.61
N ASN A 133 11.83 1.21 12.11
CA ASN A 133 12.05 -0.22 12.03
C ASN A 133 11.04 -0.95 11.16
N VAL A 134 10.60 -0.30 10.09
CA VAL A 134 9.70 -0.91 9.11
C VAL A 134 10.54 -1.26 7.89
N GLU A 135 10.36 -2.46 7.35
CA GLU A 135 11.07 -2.87 6.16
C GLU A 135 10.36 -2.30 4.94
N MET A 136 11.01 -1.40 4.20
CA MET A 136 10.39 -0.75 3.05
C MET A 136 10.77 -1.46 1.76
N HIS A 137 9.77 -1.80 0.98
CA HIS A 137 9.98 -2.40 -0.34
C HIS A 137 9.38 -1.45 -1.37
N TYR A 138 10.21 -0.60 -1.94
CA TYR A 138 9.76 0.33 -2.98
C TYR A 138 10.00 -0.35 -4.32
N ILE A 139 8.94 -0.66 -5.03
CA ILE A 139 9.00 -1.39 -6.29
C ILE A 139 9.06 -0.38 -7.41
N MET A 140 10.20 -0.29 -8.07
CA MET A 140 10.38 0.70 -9.11
C MET A 140 9.64 0.28 -10.35
N GLN A 141 8.73 1.15 -10.82
CA GLN A 141 7.94 0.89 -11.99
C GLN A 141 8.73 1.31 -13.21
N LYS A 142 8.70 0.54 -14.27
CA LYS A 142 9.46 0.82 -15.47
C LYS A 142 8.71 1.67 -16.47
#